data_79482158f3e28df6406e7de4ee7f8b25
#
_entry.id   79482158f3e28df6406e7de4ee7f8b25
#
_cell.length_a   1.000
_cell.length_b   1.000
_cell.length_c   1.000
_cell.angle_alpha   90.00
_cell.angle_beta   90.00
_cell.angle_gamma   90.00
#
_symmetry.space_group_name_H-M   'P 1'
#
loop_
_entity.id
_entity.type
_entity.pdbx_description
1 polymer ?
#
loop_
_entity_poly.entity_id
_entity_poly.type
_entity_poly.pdbx_seq_one_letter_code
_entity_poly.pdbx_strand_id
1 'polypeptide(L)'
;MKFTQKMMAVFAVAAVFLAMGVPACAVPGSPANTTVNAKKVLVVYYSATGTTERLAKIIAQETKADTFVIRPKQPYTSADLNWNNKNSRVVQEHEMGVDKVSVTLESTTVPNFESYDTVFIGYPIWWREASWVVDEFVKNNNFTGKSVVTFCTSISTGTGESRKRLEKLAKTGNWVTGERFPSSFSEVSVKAWLKGLGF
;
A
#
# COMPACT_ATOMS: atom_id res chain seq x y z
N MET A 1 18.24 17.39 74.23
CA MET A 1 17.50 17.01 75.47
C MET A 1 16.79 15.70 75.18
N LYS A 2 17.16 14.66 75.99
CA LYS A 2 16.51 13.35 76.24
C LYS A 2 16.16 12.45 75.05
N PHE A 3 16.98 11.43 74.70
CA PHE A 3 17.08 10.07 75.25
C PHE A 3 15.73 9.40 75.52
N THR A 4 15.41 8.34 74.77
CA THR A 4 15.19 7.02 75.42
C THR A 4 15.25 5.87 74.40
N GLN A 5 16.12 4.99 74.74
CA GLN A 5 16.38 3.62 74.18
C GLN A 5 15.56 2.61 74.98
N LYS A 6 14.99 1.59 74.36
CA LYS A 6 14.66 0.27 74.98
C LYS A 6 14.43 -0.73 73.84
N MET A 7 15.27 -1.63 73.56
CA MET A 7 15.66 -2.87 74.21
C MET A 7 14.78 -4.08 73.84
N MET A 8 15.37 -4.94 73.06
CA MET A 8 15.35 -6.40 72.92
C MET A 8 14.17 -7.25 73.43
N ALA A 9 13.72 -8.16 72.58
CA ALA A 9 13.50 -9.57 73.01
C ALA A 9 13.67 -10.52 71.80
N VAL A 10 14.62 -11.42 71.96
CA VAL A 10 14.91 -12.59 71.10
C VAL A 10 13.98 -13.72 71.56
N PHE A 11 13.23 -14.30 70.64
CA PHE A 11 12.64 -15.62 70.82
C PHE A 11 13.01 -16.50 69.64
N ALA A 12 13.85 -17.47 69.88
CA ALA A 12 14.13 -18.59 69.02
C ALA A 12 12.98 -19.60 69.12
N VAL A 13 12.33 -19.94 68.04
CA VAL A 13 11.44 -21.11 67.99
C VAL A 13 11.92 -21.99 66.83
N ALA A 14 12.33 -23.20 67.20
CA ALA A 14 12.68 -24.23 66.27
C ALA A 14 11.43 -24.71 65.48
N ALA A 15 11.50 -24.68 64.20
CA ALA A 15 10.45 -25.19 63.31
C ALA A 15 10.90 -26.52 62.68
N VAL A 16 10.17 -27.54 62.96
CA VAL A 16 10.22 -28.88 62.41
C VAL A 16 9.89 -28.85 60.93
N PHE A 17 10.81 -29.34 60.10
CA PHE A 17 10.55 -29.52 58.65
C PHE A 17 9.71 -30.79 58.48
N LEU A 18 8.45 -30.61 58.13
CA LEU A 18 7.59 -31.63 57.58
C LEU A 18 7.65 -31.52 56.04
N ALA A 19 8.32 -32.47 55.38
CA ALA A 19 8.37 -32.55 53.92
C ALA A 19 7.01 -33.02 53.38
N MET A 20 6.19 -32.12 52.91
CA MET A 20 5.03 -32.44 52.07
C MET A 20 5.42 -32.25 50.61
N GLY A 21 5.39 -33.36 49.86
CA GLY A 21 5.59 -33.36 48.41
C GLY A 21 4.55 -32.50 47.71
N VAL A 22 5.02 -31.50 46.98
CA VAL A 22 4.20 -30.68 46.09
C VAL A 22 4.09 -31.40 44.76
N PRO A 23 2.89 -31.68 44.21
CA PRO A 23 2.77 -32.20 42.87
C PRO A 23 3.26 -31.14 41.88
N ALA A 24 4.13 -31.55 40.95
CA ALA A 24 4.58 -30.72 39.84
C ALA A 24 3.38 -30.28 39.00
N CYS A 25 2.94 -29.03 39.19
CA CYS A 25 2.05 -28.38 38.22
C CYS A 25 2.80 -28.21 36.90
N ALA A 26 2.37 -28.95 35.90
CA ALA A 26 2.78 -28.73 34.51
C ALA A 26 2.49 -27.24 34.13
N VAL A 27 3.53 -26.52 33.76
CA VAL A 27 3.42 -25.16 33.20
C VAL A 27 2.71 -25.31 31.85
N PRO A 28 1.54 -24.68 31.62
CA PRO A 28 0.91 -24.69 30.31
C PRO A 28 1.81 -23.93 29.33
N GLY A 29 1.96 -24.51 28.16
CA GLY A 29 2.78 -24.13 27.03
C GLY A 29 3.15 -22.66 26.87
N SER A 30 4.39 -22.51 26.48
CA SER A 30 4.92 -21.27 25.84
C SER A 30 3.88 -20.64 24.94
N PRO A 31 3.65 -19.30 25.00
CA PRO A 31 2.71 -18.68 24.08
C PRO A 31 3.17 -18.98 22.66
N ALA A 32 2.25 -19.55 21.87
CA ALA A 32 2.44 -19.71 20.45
C ALA A 32 2.94 -18.37 19.89
N ASN A 33 4.09 -18.42 19.25
CA ASN A 33 4.68 -17.28 18.57
C ASN A 33 3.68 -16.86 17.50
N THR A 34 2.76 -15.93 17.84
CA THR A 34 1.85 -15.33 16.88
C THR A 34 2.72 -14.45 16.02
N THR A 35 3.26 -15.02 14.95
CA THR A 35 3.85 -14.25 13.85
C THR A 35 2.77 -13.30 13.37
N VAL A 36 2.88 -12.02 13.74
CA VAL A 36 2.10 -10.96 13.12
C VAL A 36 2.50 -11.00 11.65
N ASN A 37 1.60 -11.52 10.82
CA ASN A 37 1.84 -11.64 9.39
C ASN A 37 1.98 -10.20 8.88
N ALA A 38 3.21 -9.78 8.52
CA ALA A 38 3.45 -8.46 7.98
C ALA A 38 2.57 -8.30 6.73
N LYS A 39 1.83 -7.21 6.64
CA LYS A 39 0.96 -6.91 5.49
C LYS A 39 1.74 -7.07 4.20
N LYS A 40 1.29 -7.95 3.31
CA LYS A 40 1.91 -8.13 2.01
C LYS A 40 1.44 -7.02 1.07
N VAL A 41 2.38 -6.29 0.51
CA VAL A 41 2.13 -5.09 -0.30
C VAL A 41 2.48 -5.34 -1.75
N LEU A 42 1.65 -4.86 -2.67
CA LEU A 42 1.90 -4.83 -4.10
C LEU A 42 1.84 -3.39 -4.61
N VAL A 43 2.80 -2.98 -5.43
CA VAL A 43 2.77 -1.72 -6.17
C VAL A 43 2.53 -2.00 -7.65
N VAL A 44 1.35 -1.64 -8.13
CA VAL A 44 0.94 -1.73 -9.53
C VAL A 44 1.03 -0.35 -10.16
N TYR A 45 1.59 -0.22 -11.34
CA TYR A 45 1.66 1.09 -11.97
C TYR A 45 1.74 1.04 -13.49
N TYR A 46 1.24 2.11 -14.11
CA TYR A 46 1.53 2.49 -15.48
C TYR A 46 2.35 3.78 -15.50
N SER A 47 3.35 3.84 -16.36
CA SER A 47 4.16 5.05 -16.54
C SER A 47 4.43 5.29 -18.03
N ALA A 48 3.98 6.43 -18.54
CA ALA A 48 4.16 6.80 -19.95
C ALA A 48 5.57 7.36 -20.23
N THR A 49 6.16 8.11 -19.26
CA THR A 49 7.40 8.88 -19.43
C THR A 49 8.43 8.62 -18.32
N GLY A 50 8.22 7.60 -17.49
CA GLY A 50 9.14 7.25 -16.40
C GLY A 50 8.86 7.94 -15.06
N THR A 51 8.08 9.02 -15.01
CA THR A 51 7.85 9.77 -13.75
C THR A 51 7.07 8.95 -12.73
N THR A 52 5.97 8.32 -13.13
CA THR A 52 5.19 7.44 -12.24
C THR A 52 5.99 6.20 -11.83
N GLU A 53 6.80 5.64 -12.73
CA GLU A 53 7.70 4.53 -12.43
C GLU A 53 8.71 4.90 -11.33
N ARG A 54 9.36 6.06 -11.43
CA ARG A 54 10.30 6.54 -10.39
C ARG A 54 9.62 6.63 -9.03
N LEU A 55 8.39 7.16 -8.97
CA LEU A 55 7.59 7.22 -7.75
C LEU A 55 7.25 5.83 -7.23
N ALA A 56 6.79 4.93 -8.11
CA ALA A 56 6.44 3.56 -7.77
C ALA A 56 7.61 2.77 -7.18
N LYS A 57 8.82 2.97 -7.71
CA LYS A 57 10.04 2.33 -7.20
C LYS A 57 10.37 2.77 -5.78
N ILE A 58 10.21 4.06 -5.44
CA ILE A 58 10.41 4.56 -4.08
C ILE A 58 9.36 3.95 -3.13
N ILE A 59 8.08 3.94 -3.53
CA ILE A 59 7.02 3.34 -2.72
C ILE A 59 7.31 1.85 -2.48
N ALA A 60 7.67 1.11 -3.52
CA ALA A 60 7.98 -0.31 -3.40
C ALA A 60 9.18 -0.58 -2.47
N GLN A 61 10.23 0.22 -2.56
CA GLN A 61 11.40 0.11 -1.69
C GLN A 61 11.04 0.37 -0.21
N GLU A 62 10.32 1.44 0.07
CA GLU A 62 9.96 1.82 1.45
C GLU A 62 8.98 0.84 2.09
N THR A 63 8.06 0.29 1.30
CA THR A 63 7.05 -0.67 1.79
C THR A 63 7.48 -2.13 1.66
N LYS A 64 8.66 -2.41 1.09
CA LYS A 64 9.15 -3.75 0.74
C LYS A 64 8.15 -4.53 -0.12
N ALA A 65 7.48 -3.82 -1.03
CA ALA A 65 6.44 -4.35 -1.88
C ALA A 65 6.98 -5.08 -3.11
N ASP A 66 6.23 -6.08 -3.54
CA ASP A 66 6.35 -6.59 -4.91
C ASP A 66 5.85 -5.55 -5.91
N THR A 67 6.30 -5.63 -7.16
CA THR A 67 5.90 -4.67 -8.21
C THR A 67 5.26 -5.36 -9.40
N PHE A 68 4.25 -4.71 -9.98
CA PHE A 68 3.64 -5.13 -11.24
C PHE A 68 3.52 -3.92 -12.19
N VAL A 69 4.16 -4.01 -13.34
CA VAL A 69 4.14 -2.95 -14.35
C VAL A 69 3.03 -3.21 -15.34
N ILE A 70 2.08 -2.30 -15.45
CA ILE A 70 1.03 -2.35 -16.47
C ILE A 70 1.67 -1.96 -17.81
N ARG A 71 1.61 -2.86 -18.79
CA ARG A 71 2.15 -2.66 -20.15
C ARG A 71 1.05 -2.77 -21.19
N PRO A 72 0.75 -1.68 -21.92
CA PRO A 72 -0.07 -1.78 -23.12
C PRO A 72 0.61 -2.65 -24.18
N LYS A 73 -0.14 -3.51 -24.87
CA LYS A 73 0.39 -4.27 -26.04
C LYS A 73 0.92 -3.35 -27.12
N GLN A 74 0.33 -2.17 -27.27
CA GLN A 74 0.84 -1.09 -28.09
C GLN A 74 1.30 0.04 -27.17
N PRO A 75 2.62 0.16 -26.89
CA PRO A 75 3.13 1.27 -26.07
C PRO A 75 2.80 2.62 -26.67
N TYR A 76 2.63 3.60 -25.82
CA TYR A 76 2.45 5.00 -26.28
C TYR A 76 3.81 5.59 -26.65
N THR A 77 3.95 6.03 -27.87
CA THR A 77 5.12 6.80 -28.35
C THR A 77 5.02 8.26 -27.90
N SER A 78 6.09 9.03 -28.05
CA SER A 78 6.04 10.48 -27.80
C SER A 78 5.04 11.19 -28.73
N ALA A 79 4.85 10.67 -29.95
CA ALA A 79 3.84 11.20 -30.89
C ALA A 79 2.41 10.89 -30.39
N ASP A 80 2.17 9.68 -29.85
CA ASP A 80 0.88 9.29 -29.28
C ASP A 80 0.51 10.11 -28.04
N LEU A 81 1.50 10.57 -27.28
CA LEU A 81 1.32 11.36 -26.05
C LEU A 81 1.25 12.88 -26.31
N ASN A 82 1.34 13.33 -27.55
CA ASN A 82 1.30 14.75 -27.87
C ASN A 82 -0.12 15.31 -27.78
N TRP A 83 -0.49 15.75 -26.59
CA TRP A 83 -1.81 16.31 -26.26
C TRP A 83 -2.14 17.61 -27.01
N ASN A 84 -1.16 18.28 -27.69
CA ASN A 84 -1.37 19.43 -28.56
C ASN A 84 -1.74 19.04 -30.00
N ASN A 85 -1.61 17.77 -30.37
CA ASN A 85 -1.94 17.24 -31.69
C ASN A 85 -3.25 16.48 -31.65
N LYS A 86 -4.31 17.01 -32.27
CA LYS A 86 -5.65 16.35 -32.31
C LYS A 86 -5.62 14.97 -32.98
N ASN A 87 -4.59 14.67 -33.79
CA ASN A 87 -4.45 13.36 -34.42
C ASN A 87 -3.63 12.38 -33.57
N SER A 88 -3.13 12.78 -32.40
CA SER A 88 -2.41 11.88 -31.51
C SER A 88 -3.39 10.88 -30.87
N ARG A 89 -2.87 9.68 -30.58
CA ARG A 89 -3.65 8.60 -29.99
C ARG A 89 -4.35 9.03 -28.69
N VAL A 90 -3.62 9.70 -27.80
CA VAL A 90 -4.14 10.09 -26.49
C VAL A 90 -5.28 11.11 -26.60
N VAL A 91 -5.25 12.01 -27.61
CA VAL A 91 -6.34 12.96 -27.87
C VAL A 91 -7.55 12.25 -28.46
N GLN A 92 -7.36 11.39 -29.45
CA GLN A 92 -8.44 10.61 -30.06
C GLN A 92 -9.14 9.71 -29.04
N GLU A 93 -8.38 9.04 -28.20
CA GLU A 93 -8.93 8.22 -27.10
C GLU A 93 -9.74 9.06 -26.10
N HIS A 94 -9.24 10.25 -25.72
CA HIS A 94 -9.98 11.17 -24.86
C HIS A 94 -11.30 11.65 -25.49
N GLU A 95 -11.28 12.01 -26.78
CA GLU A 95 -12.47 12.47 -27.51
C GLU A 95 -13.53 11.38 -27.70
N MET A 96 -13.14 10.10 -27.77
CA MET A 96 -14.08 8.98 -27.76
C MET A 96 -14.82 8.84 -26.41
N GLY A 97 -14.27 9.44 -25.37
CA GLY A 97 -14.78 9.31 -23.99
C GLY A 97 -14.10 8.17 -23.23
N VAL A 98 -13.55 8.47 -22.07
CA VAL A 98 -12.72 7.56 -21.26
C VAL A 98 -13.39 6.22 -20.99
N ASP A 99 -14.70 6.20 -20.76
CA ASP A 99 -15.47 4.98 -20.47
C ASP A 99 -15.61 4.04 -21.70
N LYS A 100 -15.33 4.53 -22.90
CA LYS A 100 -15.41 3.78 -24.15
C LYS A 100 -14.06 3.28 -24.62
N VAL A 101 -12.97 3.75 -24.01
CA VAL A 101 -11.62 3.34 -24.38
C VAL A 101 -11.28 2.03 -23.66
N SER A 102 -10.76 1.07 -24.40
CA SER A 102 -10.19 -0.16 -23.86
C SER A 102 -8.77 -0.31 -24.40
N VAL A 103 -7.79 -0.24 -23.51
CA VAL A 103 -6.38 -0.44 -23.85
C VAL A 103 -6.00 -1.88 -23.55
N THR A 104 -5.75 -2.65 -24.61
CA THR A 104 -5.28 -4.03 -24.44
C THR A 104 -3.91 -4.06 -23.76
N LEU A 105 -3.80 -4.80 -22.67
CA LEU A 105 -2.59 -4.99 -21.90
C LEU A 105 -1.86 -6.29 -22.29
N GLU A 106 -0.54 -6.35 -22.06
CA GLU A 106 0.23 -7.59 -22.17
C GLU A 106 -0.27 -8.64 -21.17
N SER A 107 -0.54 -8.23 -19.94
CA SER A 107 -1.15 -9.05 -18.89
C SER A 107 -1.92 -8.16 -17.90
N THR A 108 -3.01 -8.71 -17.38
CA THR A 108 -3.72 -8.17 -16.20
C THR A 108 -3.49 -9.05 -14.96
N THR A 109 -2.85 -10.21 -15.12
CA THR A 109 -2.71 -11.23 -14.07
C THR A 109 -1.44 -11.00 -13.26
N VAL A 110 -1.59 -10.86 -11.97
CA VAL A 110 -0.50 -10.86 -10.98
C VAL A 110 -0.46 -12.24 -10.31
N PRO A 111 0.68 -12.93 -10.30
CA PRO A 111 0.79 -14.21 -9.57
C PRO A 111 0.46 -14.01 -8.09
N ASN A 112 -0.35 -14.91 -7.54
CA ASN A 112 -0.76 -14.89 -6.13
C ASN A 112 -1.38 -13.56 -5.66
N PHE A 113 -2.16 -12.90 -6.53
CA PHE A 113 -2.79 -11.61 -6.23
C PHE A 113 -3.63 -11.64 -4.94
N GLU A 114 -4.23 -12.76 -4.63
CA GLU A 114 -5.03 -12.99 -3.41
C GLU A 114 -4.22 -12.84 -2.12
N SER A 115 -2.90 -13.07 -2.18
CA SER A 115 -2.03 -13.00 -0.99
C SER A 115 -1.66 -11.59 -0.53
N TYR A 116 -1.98 -10.55 -1.33
CA TYR A 116 -1.68 -9.18 -0.97
C TYR A 116 -2.79 -8.55 -0.14
N ASP A 117 -2.42 -7.87 0.94
CA ASP A 117 -3.34 -7.13 1.83
C ASP A 117 -3.54 -5.69 1.36
N THR A 118 -2.49 -5.08 0.80
CA THR A 118 -2.50 -3.70 0.31
C THR A 118 -1.99 -3.65 -1.12
N VAL A 119 -2.73 -2.94 -1.97
CA VAL A 119 -2.37 -2.70 -3.37
C VAL A 119 -2.29 -1.20 -3.63
N PHE A 120 -1.08 -0.72 -3.94
CA PHE A 120 -0.91 0.62 -4.47
C PHE A 120 -1.14 0.61 -5.98
N ILE A 121 -1.90 1.58 -6.50
CA ILE A 121 -2.14 1.72 -7.94
C ILE A 121 -1.67 3.10 -8.40
N GLY A 122 -0.64 3.12 -9.26
CA GLY A 122 0.01 4.31 -9.78
C GLY A 122 -0.27 4.62 -11.24
N TYR A 123 -0.52 5.90 -11.56
CA TYR A 123 -0.83 6.35 -12.91
C TYR A 123 -0.46 7.82 -13.12
N PRO A 124 -0.17 8.24 -14.36
CA PRO A 124 -0.16 9.65 -14.71
C PRO A 124 -1.60 10.17 -14.84
N ILE A 125 -1.81 11.45 -14.53
CA ILE A 125 -3.08 12.13 -14.80
C ILE A 125 -3.12 12.58 -16.26
N TRP A 126 -4.17 12.17 -16.97
CA TRP A 126 -4.52 12.63 -18.31
C TRP A 126 -5.89 13.29 -18.27
N TRP A 127 -6.03 14.55 -18.74
CA TRP A 127 -7.27 15.33 -18.70
C TRP A 127 -8.02 15.28 -17.36
N ARG A 128 -7.28 15.44 -16.25
CA ARG A 128 -7.78 15.42 -14.85
C ARG A 128 -8.27 14.04 -14.35
N GLU A 129 -8.05 12.99 -15.12
CA GLU A 129 -8.44 11.63 -14.82
C GLU A 129 -7.21 10.71 -14.71
N ALA A 130 -7.35 9.59 -14.02
CA ALA A 130 -6.39 8.52 -14.13
C ALA A 130 -6.25 8.10 -15.59
N SER A 131 -5.02 7.92 -16.07
CA SER A 131 -4.83 7.41 -17.42
C SER A 131 -5.61 6.09 -17.56
N TRP A 132 -6.44 6.00 -18.58
CA TRP A 132 -7.32 4.85 -18.83
C TRP A 132 -6.59 3.53 -19.13
N VAL A 133 -5.26 3.62 -19.27
CA VAL A 133 -4.41 2.42 -19.40
C VAL A 133 -4.52 1.48 -18.22
N VAL A 134 -4.80 2.00 -17.01
CA VAL A 134 -4.94 1.15 -15.81
C VAL A 134 -6.30 0.47 -15.68
N ASP A 135 -7.28 0.86 -16.48
CA ASP A 135 -8.66 0.43 -16.34
C ASP A 135 -8.86 -1.08 -16.53
N GLU A 136 -8.20 -1.65 -17.55
CA GLU A 136 -8.32 -3.09 -17.80
C GLU A 136 -7.67 -3.92 -16.68
N PHE A 137 -6.60 -3.43 -16.05
CA PHE A 137 -6.05 -4.07 -14.86
C PHE A 137 -7.07 -4.05 -13.70
N VAL A 138 -7.67 -2.88 -13.45
CA VAL A 138 -8.62 -2.69 -12.36
C VAL A 138 -9.90 -3.53 -12.57
N LYS A 139 -10.44 -3.59 -13.78
CA LYS A 139 -11.62 -4.38 -14.12
C LYS A 139 -11.40 -5.89 -13.96
N ASN A 140 -10.21 -6.38 -14.23
CA ASN A 140 -9.90 -7.81 -14.30
C ASN A 140 -9.32 -8.40 -13.01
N ASN A 141 -9.21 -7.61 -11.92
CA ASN A 141 -8.70 -8.10 -10.63
C ASN A 141 -9.73 -7.94 -9.51
N ASN A 142 -9.75 -8.90 -8.59
CA ASN A 142 -10.63 -8.88 -7.43
C ASN A 142 -9.91 -8.28 -6.22
N PHE A 143 -10.35 -7.12 -5.76
CA PHE A 143 -9.77 -6.41 -4.62
C PHE A 143 -10.49 -6.69 -3.29
N THR A 144 -11.38 -7.67 -3.22
CA THR A 144 -12.10 -8.03 -1.98
C THR A 144 -11.09 -8.29 -0.84
N GLY A 145 -11.31 -7.67 0.32
CA GLY A 145 -10.45 -7.78 1.50
C GLY A 145 -9.16 -6.97 1.44
N LYS A 146 -8.87 -6.26 0.34
CA LYS A 146 -7.65 -5.48 0.16
C LYS A 146 -7.88 -3.99 0.42
N SER A 147 -6.88 -3.33 1.01
CA SER A 147 -6.78 -1.87 1.00
C SER A 147 -6.16 -1.42 -0.32
N VAL A 148 -6.83 -0.53 -1.04
CA VAL A 148 -6.34 -0.02 -2.32
C VAL A 148 -6.00 1.46 -2.16
N VAL A 149 -4.74 1.81 -2.41
CA VAL A 149 -4.21 3.18 -2.27
C VAL A 149 -3.78 3.68 -3.65
N THR A 150 -4.38 4.75 -4.13
CA THR A 150 -3.97 5.32 -5.41
C THR A 150 -2.84 6.34 -5.23
N PHE A 151 -1.94 6.42 -6.19
CA PHE A 151 -0.98 7.51 -6.30
C PHE A 151 -0.86 7.97 -7.74
N CYS A 152 -0.64 9.25 -7.95
CA CYS A 152 -0.54 9.73 -9.31
C CYS A 152 0.55 10.78 -9.48
N THR A 153 1.00 10.93 -10.73
CA THR A 153 1.88 12.02 -11.13
C THR A 153 1.15 12.97 -12.05
N SER A 154 1.34 14.27 -11.82
CA SER A 154 0.70 15.32 -12.61
C SER A 154 1.53 16.59 -12.55
N ILE A 155 1.51 17.37 -13.64
CA ILE A 155 2.18 18.67 -13.71
C ILE A 155 1.44 19.68 -12.81
N SER A 156 0.11 19.76 -12.92
CA SER A 156 -0.66 20.84 -12.28
C SER A 156 -1.97 20.40 -11.63
N THR A 157 -2.61 19.34 -12.10
CA THR A 157 -3.92 18.89 -11.59
C THR A 157 -3.78 17.88 -10.45
N GLY A 158 -4.72 17.95 -9.50
CA GLY A 158 -4.83 16.97 -8.42
C GLY A 158 -5.32 15.60 -8.89
N THR A 159 -5.67 14.74 -7.94
CA THR A 159 -6.20 13.39 -8.20
C THR A 159 -7.56 13.38 -8.91
N GLY A 160 -8.30 14.50 -8.86
CA GLY A 160 -9.67 14.59 -9.40
C GLY A 160 -10.58 13.50 -8.85
N GLU A 161 -11.44 12.97 -9.69
CA GLU A 161 -12.34 11.85 -9.38
C GLU A 161 -11.72 10.48 -9.70
N SER A 162 -10.43 10.44 -10.03
CA SER A 162 -9.72 9.23 -10.48
C SER A 162 -9.95 8.03 -9.56
N ARG A 163 -9.82 8.21 -8.23
CA ARG A 163 -10.04 7.13 -7.27
C ARG A 163 -11.47 6.58 -7.35
N LYS A 164 -12.47 7.47 -7.33
CA LYS A 164 -13.88 7.05 -7.38
C LYS A 164 -14.21 6.34 -8.69
N ARG A 165 -13.65 6.80 -9.81
CA ARG A 165 -13.81 6.14 -11.11
C ARG A 165 -13.21 4.73 -11.09
N LEU A 166 -11.99 4.56 -10.61
CA LEU A 166 -11.32 3.26 -10.52
C LEU A 166 -12.04 2.33 -9.54
N GLU A 167 -12.48 2.82 -8.38
CA GLU A 167 -13.28 2.08 -7.41
C GLU A 167 -14.58 1.53 -8.04
N LYS A 168 -15.27 2.37 -8.82
CA LYS A 168 -16.47 1.96 -9.57
C LYS A 168 -16.18 0.87 -10.61
N LEU A 169 -15.03 0.95 -11.28
CA LEU A 169 -14.60 -0.07 -12.24
C LEU A 169 -14.24 -1.39 -11.56
N ALA A 170 -13.55 -1.34 -10.43
CA ALA A 170 -13.13 -2.51 -9.66
C ALA A 170 -14.29 -3.25 -9.00
N LYS A 171 -15.33 -2.54 -8.57
CA LYS A 171 -16.51 -3.05 -7.84
C LYS A 171 -16.18 -3.69 -6.48
N THR A 172 -14.92 -3.85 -6.12
CA THR A 172 -14.45 -4.51 -4.91
C THR A 172 -13.27 -3.74 -4.29
N GLY A 173 -12.95 -4.04 -3.02
CA GLY A 173 -11.83 -3.44 -2.29
C GLY A 173 -12.23 -2.25 -1.40
N ASN A 174 -11.32 -1.91 -0.48
CA ASN A 174 -11.43 -0.73 0.37
C ASN A 174 -10.50 0.36 -0.20
N TRP A 175 -11.07 1.28 -0.97
CA TRP A 175 -10.34 2.34 -1.67
C TRP A 175 -10.14 3.56 -0.77
N VAL A 176 -8.91 3.79 -0.34
CA VAL A 176 -8.54 4.93 0.49
C VAL A 176 -8.04 6.11 -0.34
N THR A 177 -8.03 7.29 0.28
CA THR A 177 -7.55 8.50 -0.39
C THR A 177 -6.10 8.36 -0.78
N GLY A 178 -5.80 8.64 -2.03
CA GLY A 178 -4.45 8.61 -2.58
C GLY A 178 -3.77 9.98 -2.57
N GLU A 179 -2.55 10.02 -3.09
CA GLU A 179 -1.73 11.23 -3.14
C GLU A 179 -1.30 11.57 -4.56
N ARG A 180 -1.19 12.87 -4.83
CA ARG A 180 -0.67 13.41 -6.08
C ARG A 180 0.74 13.95 -5.87
N PHE A 181 1.65 13.57 -6.75
CA PHE A 181 3.02 14.03 -6.75
C PHE A 181 3.34 14.83 -8.03
N PRO A 182 4.01 16.00 -7.91
CA PRO A 182 4.54 16.70 -9.08
C PRO A 182 5.72 15.90 -9.68
N SER A 183 6.12 16.19 -10.91
CA SER A 183 7.30 15.54 -11.51
C SER A 183 8.60 15.77 -10.74
N SER A 184 8.64 16.86 -9.95
CA SER A 184 9.77 17.25 -9.10
C SER A 184 9.68 16.73 -7.66
N PHE A 185 8.86 15.71 -7.39
CA PHE A 185 8.72 15.15 -6.03
C PHE A 185 10.07 14.69 -5.44
N SER A 186 10.20 14.79 -4.13
CA SER A 186 11.35 14.29 -3.37
C SER A 186 11.03 12.95 -2.70
N GLU A 187 12.04 12.13 -2.44
CA GLU A 187 11.88 10.91 -1.64
C GLU A 187 11.34 11.22 -0.24
N VAL A 188 11.76 12.35 0.35
CA VAL A 188 11.29 12.79 1.67
C VAL A 188 9.78 12.98 1.68
N SER A 189 9.20 13.59 0.64
CA SER A 189 7.75 13.77 0.54
C SER A 189 7.01 12.44 0.40
N VAL A 190 7.57 11.49 -0.34
CA VAL A 190 6.99 10.14 -0.49
C VAL A 190 7.02 9.38 0.84
N LYS A 191 8.16 9.39 1.54
CA LYS A 191 8.30 8.76 2.87
C LYS A 191 7.35 9.36 3.90
N ALA A 192 7.18 10.69 3.91
CA ALA A 192 6.24 11.36 4.80
C ALA A 192 4.79 10.92 4.54
N TRP A 193 4.40 10.80 3.27
CA TRP A 193 3.09 10.29 2.89
C TRP A 193 2.87 8.84 3.33
N LEU A 194 3.84 7.94 3.05
CA LEU A 194 3.77 6.53 3.44
C LEU A 194 3.68 6.36 4.95
N LYS A 195 4.45 7.15 5.73
CA LYS A 195 4.34 7.20 7.19
C LYS A 195 2.93 7.59 7.65
N GLY A 196 2.30 8.54 6.97
CA GLY A 196 0.90 8.93 7.24
C GLY A 196 -0.11 7.79 6.98
N LEU A 197 0.23 6.82 6.12
CA LEU A 197 -0.56 5.61 5.85
C LEU A 197 -0.21 4.43 6.78
N GLY A 198 0.81 4.56 7.65
CA GLY A 198 1.23 3.53 8.58
C GLY A 198 2.27 2.56 8.04
N PHE A 199 3.07 2.97 7.02
CA PHE A 199 4.22 2.24 6.50
C PHE A 199 5.55 2.81 6.99
#